data_23caa74af3d3a0e39b7461bafc5f3933
#
_entry.id   23caa74af3d3a0e39b7461bafc5f3933
#
_cell.length_a   1.000
_cell.length_b   1.000
_cell.length_c   1.000
_cell.angle_alpha   90.00
_cell.angle_beta   90.00
_cell.angle_gamma   90.00
#
_symmetry.space_group_name_H-M   'P 1'
#
loop_
_entity.id
_entity.type
_entity.pdbx_description
1 polymer ?
#
loop_
_entity_poly.entity_id
_entity_poly.type
_entity_poly.pdbx_seq_one_letter_code
_entity_poly.pdbx_strand_id
1 'polypeptide(L)' 'MFEHFFQCPYCWEEVSMLLDPSVNQTYVEDCEVCCNPIEVTVSFEDGALTTFIAESIEQ' A
#
# COMPACT_ATOMS: atom_id res chain seq x y z
N MET A 1 -4.46 2.29 14.05
CA MET A 1 -3.65 1.96 12.88
C MET A 1 -4.03 0.59 12.36
N PHE A 2 -4.02 0.44 11.07
CA PHE A 2 -4.44 -0.78 10.39
C PHE A 2 -3.25 -1.34 9.62
N GLU A 3 -2.84 -2.57 9.93
CA GLU A 3 -1.75 -3.20 9.21
C GLU A 3 -2.32 -4.01 8.05
N HIS A 4 -1.84 -3.74 6.85
CA HIS A 4 -2.32 -4.40 5.65
C HIS A 4 -1.16 -5.10 4.95
N PHE A 5 -1.35 -6.35 4.59
CA PHE A 5 -0.35 -7.13 3.88
C PHE A 5 -0.69 -7.16 2.40
N PHE A 6 0.33 -6.99 1.57
CA PHE A 6 0.14 -7.04 0.14
C PHE A 6 1.41 -7.53 -0.54
N GLN A 7 1.29 -7.89 -1.79
CA GLN A 7 2.41 -8.40 -2.56
C GLN A 7 3.07 -7.26 -3.33
N CYS A 8 4.39 -7.13 -3.18
CA CYS A 8 5.15 -6.10 -3.86
C CYS A 8 5.06 -6.31 -5.37
N PRO A 9 4.73 -5.26 -6.16
CA PRO A 9 4.62 -5.40 -7.61
C PRO A 9 5.96 -5.56 -8.33
N TYR A 10 7.08 -5.39 -7.61
CA TYR A 10 8.41 -5.55 -8.21
C TYR A 10 9.02 -6.93 -7.94
N CYS A 11 9.04 -7.32 -6.69
CA CYS A 11 9.73 -8.54 -6.29
C CYS A 11 8.79 -9.67 -5.88
N TRP A 12 7.49 -9.40 -5.80
CA TRP A 12 6.45 -10.37 -5.47
C TRP A 12 6.55 -10.93 -4.06
N GLU A 13 7.33 -10.29 -3.21
CA GLU A 13 7.40 -10.66 -1.80
C GLU A 13 6.26 -10.01 -1.02
N GLU A 14 5.79 -10.70 0.00
CA GLU A 14 4.75 -10.15 0.86
C GLU A 14 5.34 -9.09 1.76
N VAL A 15 4.74 -7.92 1.75
CA VAL A 15 5.15 -6.80 2.60
C VAL A 15 3.91 -6.27 3.31
N SER A 16 4.13 -5.50 4.36
CA SER A 16 3.04 -4.92 5.11
C SER A 16 3.27 -3.44 5.32
N MET A 17 2.19 -2.72 5.56
CA MET A 17 2.26 -1.31 5.86
C MET A 17 1.13 -0.93 6.79
N LEU A 18 1.33 0.19 7.49
CA LEU A 18 0.32 0.72 8.39
C LEU A 18 -0.52 1.76 7.67
N LEU A 19 -1.82 1.61 7.78
CA LEU A 19 -2.78 2.51 7.15
C LEU A 19 -3.60 3.21 8.21
N ASP A 20 -4.02 4.44 7.90
CA ASP A 20 -4.93 5.17 8.76
C ASP A 20 -6.35 4.99 8.22
N PRO A 21 -7.22 4.28 8.93
CA PRO A 21 -8.56 3.99 8.43
C PRO A 21 -9.51 5.20 8.42
N SER A 22 -9.05 6.35 8.87
CA SER A 22 -9.90 7.53 8.91
C SER A 22 -9.80 8.40 7.66
N VAL A 23 -8.86 8.13 6.76
CA VAL A 23 -8.66 8.95 5.57
C VAL A 23 -8.43 8.11 4.33
N ASN A 24 -8.86 8.67 3.20
CA ASN A 24 -8.54 8.14 1.88
C ASN A 24 -7.28 8.86 1.42
N GLN A 25 -6.30 8.12 0.90
CA GLN A 25 -5.07 8.77 0.50
C GLN A 25 -4.32 7.98 -0.56
N THR A 26 -3.47 8.72 -1.27
CA THR A 26 -2.54 8.15 -2.24
C THR A 26 -1.14 8.63 -1.85
N TYR A 27 -0.22 7.72 -1.74
CA TYR A 27 1.15 8.08 -1.36
C TYR A 27 2.12 7.02 -1.87
N VAL A 28 3.40 7.34 -1.75
CA VAL A 28 4.46 6.44 -2.20
C VAL A 28 5.14 5.83 -1.00
N GLU A 29 5.24 4.50 -0.99
CA GLU A 29 5.95 3.75 0.02
C GLU A 29 7.02 2.90 -0.64
N ASP A 30 8.15 2.73 0.02
CA ASP A 30 9.22 1.88 -0.48
C ASP A 30 8.99 0.44 -0.06
N CYS A 31 9.25 -0.48 -0.98
CA CYS A 31 9.25 -1.90 -0.64
C CYS A 31 10.41 -2.17 0.32
N GLU A 32 10.15 -2.90 1.39
CA GLU A 32 11.20 -3.19 2.36
C GLU A 32 12.16 -4.30 1.92
N VAL A 33 11.89 -4.95 0.81
CA VAL A 33 12.73 -6.01 0.27
C VAL A 33 13.57 -5.52 -0.89
N CYS A 34 12.95 -4.92 -1.91
CA CYS A 34 13.66 -4.47 -3.10
C CYS A 34 13.92 -2.95 -3.12
N CYS A 35 13.39 -2.24 -2.15
CA CYS A 35 13.59 -0.79 -2.00
C CYS A 35 13.14 0.05 -3.18
N ASN A 36 12.20 -0.45 -3.97
CA ASN A 36 11.63 0.30 -5.08
C ASN A 36 10.36 1.01 -4.64
N PRO A 37 10.08 2.18 -5.19
CA PRO A 37 8.90 2.94 -4.79
C PRO A 37 7.61 2.32 -5.32
N ILE A 38 6.59 2.27 -4.48
CA ILE A 38 5.29 1.72 -4.81
C ILE A 38 4.26 2.81 -4.57
N GLU A 39 3.45 3.11 -5.57
CA GLU A 39 2.35 4.04 -5.37
C GLU A 39 1.17 3.29 -4.77
N VAL A 40 0.75 3.73 -3.61
CA VAL A 40 -0.32 3.09 -2.87
C VAL A 40 -1.53 4.02 -2.84
N THR A 41 -2.66 3.50 -3.25
CA THR A 41 -3.93 4.21 -3.18
C THR A 41 -4.86 3.43 -2.28
N VAL A 42 -5.38 4.09 -1.25
CA VAL A 42 -6.30 3.46 -0.31
C VAL A 42 -7.57 4.28 -0.16
N SER A 43 -8.67 3.58 0.01
CA SER A 43 -9.96 4.19 0.28
C SER A 43 -10.63 3.44 1.42
N PHE A 44 -11.20 4.19 2.35
CA PHE A 44 -11.94 3.63 3.47
C PHE A 44 -13.35 4.18 3.48
N GLU A 45 -14.28 3.34 3.91
CA GLU A 45 -15.67 3.74 4.07
C GLU A 45 -16.17 3.12 5.36
N ASP A 46 -16.68 3.98 6.25
CA ASP A 46 -17.16 3.55 7.57
C ASP A 46 -16.09 2.79 8.36
N GLY A 47 -14.85 3.23 8.22
CA GLY A 47 -13.74 2.59 8.93
C GLY A 47 -13.24 1.30 8.33
N ALA A 48 -13.80 0.88 7.20
CA ALA A 48 -13.41 -0.36 6.53
C ALA A 48 -12.69 -0.06 5.23
N LEU A 49 -11.65 -0.84 4.94
CA LEU A 49 -10.89 -0.70 3.71
C LEU A 49 -11.75 -1.20 2.53
N THR A 50 -12.05 -0.30 1.60
CA THR A 50 -12.85 -0.64 0.44
C THR A 50 -12.01 -0.77 -0.83
N THR A 51 -10.90 -0.05 -0.90
CA THR A 51 -10.03 -0.10 -2.07
C THR A 51 -8.57 -0.06 -1.63
N PHE A 52 -7.77 -0.93 -2.18
CA PHE A 52 -6.33 -0.90 -1.98
C PHE A 52 -5.65 -1.23 -3.32
N ILE A 53 -4.83 -0.29 -3.79
CA ILE A 53 -4.11 -0.46 -5.05
C ILE A 53 -2.64 -0.18 -4.78
N ALA A 54 -1.78 -1.10 -5.17
CA ALA A 54 -0.34 -0.92 -5.08
C ALA A 54 0.23 -1.10 -6.48
N GLU A 55 0.83 -0.04 -7.01
CA GLU A 55 1.33 -0.03 -8.37
C GLU A 55 2.82 0.28 -8.41
N SER A 56 3.50 -0.34 -9.37
CA SER A 56 4.90 -0.02 -9.62
C SER A 56 4.93 1.27 -10.45
N ILE A 57 5.67 2.27 -9.97
CA ILE A 57 5.80 3.55 -10.66
C ILE A 57 7.17 3.74 -11.27
N GLU A 58 8.08 2.82 -11.00
CA GLU A 58 9.39 2.81 -11.63
C GLU A 58 9.40 1.81 -12.77
N GLN A 59 9.82 2.24 -13.92
CA GLN A 59 9.81 1.42 -15.14
C GLN A 59 11.12 0.68 -15.36
#